data_b33279e13e8240a621d2b4162af419aa
#
_entry.id   b33279e13e8240a621d2b4162af419aa
#
_cell.length_a   1.000
_cell.length_b   1.000
_cell.length_c   1.000
_cell.angle_alpha   90.00
_cell.angle_beta   90.00
_cell.angle_gamma   90.00
#
_symmetry.space_group_name_H-M   'P 1'
#
loop_
_entity.id
_entity.type
_entity.pdbx_description
1 polymer ?
#
loop_
_entity_poly.entity_id
_entity_poly.type
_entity_poly.pdbx_seq_one_letter_code
_entity_poly.pdbx_strand_id
1 'polypeptide(L)'
;MGVGIPGTGMVGLPIAIALGALIGRSDYGLEVLRDCTPEAVEQGKAYIATDCIDIQLKKDAPEKLYVEILATDENGHRAHVVIAREHTRFTLVEKDDEVIFHAAETNVEQAAEQSPANAPLQLNMRKVWEYATTMPIEEIEFINEARRLNSEAARRSLEGNYGHCLGKALTRPLGRGIMGDNIFSRILSSTSCACD
;
A
#
# COMPACT_ATOMS: atom_id res chain seq x y z
N MET A 1 8.25 4.04 -10.24
CA MET A 1 6.89 3.57 -9.91
C MET A 1 6.19 4.69 -9.16
N GLY A 2 5.10 5.22 -9.69
CA GLY A 2 4.34 6.29 -9.03
C GLY A 2 3.15 5.67 -8.27
N VAL A 3 3.29 5.53 -6.96
CA VAL A 3 2.17 5.15 -6.10
C VAL A 3 1.51 6.42 -5.61
N GLY A 4 0.17 6.51 -5.76
CA GLY A 4 -0.61 7.63 -5.25
C GLY A 4 -0.61 7.65 -3.72
N ILE A 5 -0.43 8.83 -3.15
CA ILE A 5 -0.49 9.02 -1.71
C ILE A 5 -1.90 9.52 -1.37
N PRO A 6 -2.70 8.74 -0.64
CA PRO A 6 -4.08 9.09 -0.33
C PRO A 6 -4.23 10.49 0.28
N GLY A 7 -5.26 11.22 -0.14
CA GLY A 7 -5.55 12.56 0.37
C GLY A 7 -4.69 13.70 -0.20
N THR A 8 -3.61 13.40 -0.95
CA THR A 8 -2.66 14.43 -1.40
C THR A 8 -2.82 14.85 -2.86
N GLY A 9 -3.42 14.02 -3.69
CA GLY A 9 -3.42 14.18 -5.16
C GLY A 9 -2.03 14.06 -5.79
N MET A 10 -1.02 13.63 -5.04
CA MET A 10 0.37 13.49 -5.46
C MET A 10 0.80 12.02 -5.48
N VAL A 11 1.91 11.75 -6.15
CA VAL A 11 2.47 10.40 -6.31
C VAL A 11 3.94 10.37 -5.95
N GLY A 12 4.42 9.21 -5.50
CA GLY A 12 5.84 8.92 -5.33
C GLY A 12 6.39 9.13 -3.93
N LEU A 13 7.64 8.72 -3.77
CA LEU A 13 8.34 8.71 -2.50
C LEU A 13 8.60 10.10 -1.89
N PRO A 14 8.93 11.15 -2.67
CA PRO A 14 9.25 12.45 -2.07
C PRO A 14 8.15 12.99 -1.18
N ILE A 15 6.90 13.00 -1.65
CA ILE A 15 5.77 13.50 -0.85
C ILE A 15 5.44 12.56 0.33
N ALA A 16 5.61 11.24 0.16
CA ALA A 16 5.41 10.30 1.24
C ALA A 16 6.43 10.52 2.37
N ILE A 17 7.69 10.74 2.03
CA ILE A 17 8.76 11.03 3.01
C ILE A 17 8.52 12.38 3.70
N ALA A 18 8.22 13.43 2.93
CA ALA A 18 7.96 14.75 3.48
C ALA A 18 6.79 14.75 4.48
N LEU A 19 5.66 14.13 4.10
CA LEU A 19 4.50 14.02 4.98
C LEU A 19 4.77 13.10 6.17
N GLY A 20 5.51 12.01 5.98
CA GLY A 20 5.93 11.16 7.07
C GLY A 20 6.75 11.89 8.12
N ALA A 21 7.66 12.78 7.70
CA ALA A 21 8.47 13.60 8.59
C ALA A 21 7.67 14.70 9.29
N LEU A 22 6.70 15.32 8.60
CA LEU A 22 5.96 16.47 9.14
C LEU A 22 4.79 16.08 10.04
N ILE A 23 4.02 15.06 9.64
CA ILE A 23 2.77 14.70 10.30
C ILE A 23 2.61 13.20 10.56
N GLY A 24 3.58 12.38 10.17
CA GLY A 24 3.49 10.94 10.28
C GLY A 24 3.34 10.48 11.74
N ARG A 25 2.41 9.53 11.96
CA ARG A 25 2.18 8.90 13.26
C ARG A 25 2.33 7.39 13.16
N SER A 26 3.40 6.89 13.74
CA SER A 26 3.76 5.46 13.68
C SER A 26 2.73 4.54 14.35
N ASP A 27 2.02 5.04 15.35
CA ASP A 27 0.94 4.32 16.04
C ASP A 27 -0.25 3.99 15.14
N TYR A 28 -0.41 4.68 14.01
CA TYR A 28 -1.44 4.36 13.02
C TYR A 28 -1.05 3.23 12.04
N GLY A 29 0.15 2.67 12.14
CA GLY A 29 0.61 1.59 11.28
C GLY A 29 0.60 1.98 9.80
N LEU A 30 -0.15 1.26 8.96
CA LEU A 30 -0.26 1.56 7.52
C LEU A 30 -1.03 2.86 7.21
N GLU A 31 -1.81 3.37 8.15
CA GLU A 31 -2.55 4.62 8.01
C GLU A 31 -1.79 5.83 8.54
N VAL A 32 -0.48 5.80 8.51
CA VAL A 32 0.43 6.82 9.08
C VAL A 32 0.10 8.26 8.70
N LEU A 33 -0.55 8.48 7.56
CA LEU A 33 -0.99 9.79 7.04
C LEU A 33 -2.50 10.02 7.15
N ARG A 34 -3.22 9.30 8.01
CA ARG A 34 -4.68 9.42 8.16
C ARG A 34 -5.14 10.86 8.45
N ASP A 35 -4.36 11.60 9.22
CA ASP A 35 -4.68 12.98 9.61
C ASP A 35 -4.13 14.03 8.61
N CYS A 36 -3.83 13.61 7.37
CA CYS A 36 -3.31 14.51 6.34
C CYS A 36 -4.34 15.55 5.93
N THR A 37 -3.96 16.84 6.03
CA THR A 37 -4.78 17.97 5.59
C THR A 37 -4.21 18.63 4.33
N PRO A 38 -5.00 19.45 3.60
CA PRO A 38 -4.49 20.21 2.47
C PRO A 38 -3.30 21.11 2.83
N GLU A 39 -3.29 21.69 4.02
CA GLU A 39 -2.20 22.54 4.53
C GLU A 39 -0.93 21.71 4.74
N ALA A 40 -1.05 20.49 5.26
CA ALA A 40 0.08 19.57 5.40
C ALA A 40 0.67 19.21 4.04
N VAL A 41 -0.17 19.04 3.02
CA VAL A 41 0.29 18.79 1.64
C VAL A 41 1.11 19.95 1.10
N GLU A 42 0.68 21.20 1.32
CA GLU A 42 1.45 22.39 0.90
C GLU A 42 2.78 22.49 1.67
N GLN A 43 2.79 22.20 2.97
CA GLN A 43 4.03 22.10 3.76
C GLN A 43 4.95 21.00 3.22
N GLY A 44 4.40 19.84 2.86
CA GLY A 44 5.13 18.74 2.25
C GLY A 44 5.78 19.12 0.91
N LYS A 45 5.08 19.89 0.07
CA LYS A 45 5.64 20.45 -1.16
C LYS A 45 6.79 21.41 -0.88
N ALA A 46 6.62 22.30 0.09
CA ALA A 46 7.67 23.20 0.51
C ALA A 46 8.90 22.44 1.05
N TYR A 47 8.67 21.38 1.84
CA TYR A 47 9.72 20.52 2.36
C TYR A 47 10.51 19.84 1.23
N ILE A 48 9.83 19.32 0.21
CA ILE A 48 10.49 18.74 -0.98
C ILE A 48 11.36 19.79 -1.70
N ALA A 49 10.88 21.03 -1.77
CA ALA A 49 11.61 22.12 -2.43
C ALA A 49 12.91 22.54 -1.71
N THR A 50 13.13 22.10 -0.46
CA THR A 50 14.39 22.34 0.26
C THR A 50 15.55 21.44 -0.21
N ASP A 51 15.25 20.45 -1.06
CA ASP A 51 16.21 19.46 -1.59
C ASP A 51 16.96 18.64 -0.52
N CYS A 52 16.32 18.48 0.67
CA CYS A 52 16.89 17.72 1.78
C CYS A 52 16.54 16.22 1.76
N ILE A 53 15.77 15.76 0.77
CA ILE A 53 15.39 14.35 0.60
C ILE A 53 16.25 13.72 -0.49
N ASP A 54 17.11 12.77 -0.10
CA ASP A 54 17.88 11.94 -1.03
C ASP A 54 17.26 10.54 -1.10
N ILE A 55 16.94 10.06 -2.31
CA ILE A 55 16.31 8.76 -2.53
C ILE A 55 17.23 7.92 -3.43
N GLN A 56 17.69 6.81 -2.89
CA GLN A 56 18.61 5.93 -3.58
C GLN A 56 18.04 4.50 -3.68
N LEU A 57 18.41 3.80 -4.76
CA LEU A 57 18.15 2.38 -4.91
C LEU A 57 19.28 1.57 -4.30
N LYS A 58 18.99 0.81 -3.24
CA LYS A 58 19.95 -0.12 -2.64
C LYS A 58 20.03 -1.40 -3.49
N LYS A 59 21.11 -1.55 -4.24
CA LYS A 59 21.29 -2.66 -5.21
C LYS A 59 21.42 -4.02 -4.52
N ASP A 60 22.06 -4.05 -3.34
CA ASP A 60 22.32 -5.27 -2.58
C ASP A 60 21.38 -5.38 -1.36
N ALA A 61 20.09 -5.05 -1.57
CA ALA A 61 19.10 -5.19 -0.52
C ALA A 61 18.96 -6.67 -0.12
N PRO A 62 19.00 -7.01 1.19
CA PRO A 62 18.96 -8.40 1.66
C PRO A 62 17.61 -9.06 1.40
N GLU A 63 16.54 -8.28 1.22
CA GLU A 63 15.16 -8.74 1.05
C GLU A 63 14.49 -8.06 -0.14
N LYS A 64 13.48 -8.71 -0.72
CA LYS A 64 12.71 -8.15 -1.85
C LYS A 64 11.95 -6.87 -1.46
N LEU A 65 11.39 -6.84 -0.26
CA LEU A 65 10.83 -5.64 0.35
C LEU A 65 11.85 -5.17 1.39
N TYR A 66 12.44 -4.02 1.12
CA TYR A 66 13.44 -3.40 1.98
C TYR A 66 13.32 -1.89 1.88
N VAL A 67 13.14 -1.25 3.01
CA VAL A 67 13.09 0.21 3.14
C VAL A 67 14.03 0.60 4.27
N GLU A 68 14.98 1.46 3.98
CA GLU A 68 15.95 1.98 4.95
C GLU A 68 15.86 3.50 4.93
N ILE A 69 15.67 4.09 6.08
CA ILE A 69 15.52 5.53 6.25
C ILE A 69 16.53 6.00 7.29
N LEU A 70 17.32 6.98 6.90
CA LEU A 70 18.21 7.73 7.78
C LEU A 70 17.73 9.19 7.81
N ALA A 71 17.37 9.68 8.97
CA ALA A 71 16.99 11.08 9.18
C ALA A 71 18.01 11.76 10.10
N THR A 72 18.33 13.01 9.83
CA THR A 72 19.21 13.84 10.67
C THR A 72 18.55 15.20 10.86
N ASP A 73 18.48 15.68 12.08
CA ASP A 73 17.97 17.02 12.38
C ASP A 73 19.08 18.09 12.37
N GLU A 74 18.71 19.36 12.53
CA GLU A 74 19.63 20.50 12.56
C GLU A 74 20.61 20.47 13.76
N ASN A 75 20.29 19.74 14.82
CA ASN A 75 21.11 19.60 16.02
C ASN A 75 22.09 18.42 15.90
N GLY A 76 22.02 17.66 14.80
CA GLY A 76 22.85 16.49 14.56
C GLY A 76 22.30 15.20 15.15
N HIS A 77 21.10 15.19 15.71
CA HIS A 77 20.44 13.96 16.13
C HIS A 77 20.09 13.11 14.92
N ARG A 78 20.26 11.81 15.06
CA ARG A 78 20.09 10.84 13.98
C ARG A 78 19.05 9.79 14.35
N ALA A 79 18.21 9.44 13.39
CA ALA A 79 17.31 8.29 13.47
C ALA A 79 17.52 7.38 12.28
N HIS A 80 17.70 6.11 12.53
CA HIS A 80 17.87 5.09 11.50
C HIS A 80 16.83 3.99 11.68
N VAL A 81 16.09 3.69 10.62
CA VAL A 81 15.02 2.70 10.67
C VAL A 81 15.12 1.79 9.45
N VAL A 82 14.98 0.49 9.68
CA VAL A 82 14.88 -0.51 8.62
C VAL A 82 13.57 -1.29 8.75
N ILE A 83 12.84 -1.36 7.64
CA ILE A 83 11.64 -2.17 7.46
C ILE A 83 11.97 -3.22 6.40
N ALA A 84 11.77 -4.50 6.70
CA ALA A 84 12.04 -5.57 5.75
C ALA A 84 11.04 -6.73 5.83
N ARG A 85 10.88 -7.44 4.72
CA ARG A 85 9.98 -8.58 4.50
C ARG A 85 8.51 -8.21 4.43
N GLU A 86 7.99 -7.46 5.40
CA GLU A 86 6.60 -7.00 5.47
C GLU A 86 6.53 -5.48 5.65
N HIS A 87 5.46 -4.83 5.19
CA HIS A 87 5.34 -3.36 5.20
C HIS A 87 5.32 -2.73 6.60
N THR A 88 4.98 -3.49 7.62
CA THR A 88 4.91 -3.03 9.02
C THR A 88 5.99 -3.64 9.92
N ARG A 89 6.90 -4.45 9.34
CA ARG A 89 7.92 -5.14 10.12
C ARG A 89 9.17 -4.29 10.25
N PHE A 90 9.34 -3.63 11.38
CA PHE A 90 10.59 -3.02 11.77
C PHE A 90 11.61 -4.11 12.09
N THR A 91 12.78 -4.01 11.50
CA THR A 91 13.91 -4.92 11.77
C THR A 91 15.02 -4.23 12.54
N LEU A 92 15.14 -2.91 12.40
CA LEU A 92 16.08 -2.08 13.14
C LEU A 92 15.44 -0.72 13.42
N VAL A 93 15.62 -0.21 14.63
CA VAL A 93 15.34 1.17 15.01
C VAL A 93 16.49 1.66 15.88
N GLU A 94 17.19 2.70 15.42
CA GLU A 94 18.28 3.35 16.14
C GLU A 94 18.00 4.84 16.31
N LYS A 95 18.49 5.40 17.39
CA LYS A 95 18.46 6.85 17.65
C LYS A 95 19.79 7.25 18.26
N ASP A 96 20.44 8.26 17.69
CA ASP A 96 21.71 8.81 18.16
C ASP A 96 22.76 7.72 18.38
N ASP A 97 22.87 6.75 17.44
CA ASP A 97 23.74 5.58 17.47
C ASP A 97 23.39 4.54 18.58
N GLU A 98 22.29 4.72 19.31
CA GLU A 98 21.77 3.75 20.24
C GLU A 98 20.71 2.88 19.59
N VAL A 99 20.87 1.54 19.63
CA VAL A 99 19.89 0.59 19.13
C VAL A 99 18.71 0.50 20.10
N ILE A 100 17.57 1.07 19.70
CA ILE A 100 16.32 1.03 20.47
C ILE A 100 15.61 -0.31 20.26
N PHE A 101 15.66 -0.81 19.02
CA PHE A 101 15.01 -2.06 18.66
C PHE A 101 15.82 -2.77 17.56
N HIS A 102 16.05 -4.04 17.76
CA HIS A 102 16.58 -4.93 16.73
C HIS A 102 15.78 -6.23 16.75
N ALA A 103 15.14 -6.54 15.62
CA ALA A 103 14.46 -7.82 15.48
C ALA A 103 15.53 -8.92 15.43
N ALA A 104 15.52 -9.82 16.41
CA ALA A 104 16.35 -11.01 16.35
C ALA A 104 16.05 -11.75 15.03
N GLU A 105 17.08 -12.31 14.39
CA GLU A 105 16.93 -13.21 13.25
C GLU A 105 16.29 -14.53 13.70
N THR A 106 15.06 -14.45 14.19
CA THR A 106 14.27 -15.66 14.40
C THR A 106 13.81 -16.11 13.01
N ASN A 107 14.18 -17.32 12.65
CA ASN A 107 13.62 -18.04 11.51
C ASN A 107 12.11 -18.00 11.64
N VAL A 108 11.48 -17.08 10.89
CA VAL A 108 10.04 -16.78 10.97
C VAL A 108 9.20 -17.98 10.51
N GLU A 109 9.80 -18.89 9.73
CA GLU A 109 9.17 -20.16 9.39
C GLU A 109 8.85 -21.01 10.63
N GLN A 110 9.64 -20.92 11.70
CA GLN A 110 9.40 -21.70 12.93
C GLN A 110 8.52 -20.99 13.96
N ALA A 111 8.44 -19.66 13.96
CA ALA A 111 7.62 -18.91 14.92
C ALA A 111 6.13 -18.81 14.48
N ALA A 112 5.86 -18.84 13.18
CA ALA A 112 4.49 -18.86 12.66
C ALA A 112 3.79 -20.20 12.92
N GLU A 113 4.56 -21.30 13.09
CA GLU A 113 4.00 -22.63 13.36
C GLU A 113 3.63 -22.87 14.83
N GLN A 114 4.08 -22.02 15.76
CA GLN A 114 3.95 -22.29 17.20
C GLN A 114 2.82 -21.55 17.91
N SER A 115 2.09 -20.65 17.26
CA SER A 115 0.91 -20.03 17.87
C SER A 115 -0.37 -20.53 17.19
N PRO A 116 -1.25 -21.24 17.93
CA PRO A 116 -2.53 -21.73 17.36
C PRO A 116 -3.42 -20.61 16.81
N ALA A 117 -3.23 -19.38 17.27
CA ALA A 117 -3.97 -18.19 16.81
C ALA A 117 -3.43 -17.61 15.49
N ASN A 118 -2.19 -17.94 15.11
CA ASN A 118 -1.49 -17.43 13.92
C ASN A 118 -1.18 -18.50 12.88
N ALA A 119 -1.70 -19.71 13.06
CA ALA A 119 -1.55 -20.75 12.04
C ALA A 119 -2.14 -20.21 10.72
N PRO A 120 -1.39 -20.29 9.60
CA PRO A 120 -1.91 -19.80 8.32
C PRO A 120 -3.22 -20.52 8.01
N LEU A 121 -4.28 -19.72 7.83
CA LEU A 121 -5.61 -20.25 7.53
C LEU A 121 -5.53 -21.04 6.22
N GLN A 122 -5.58 -22.37 6.32
CA GLN A 122 -5.59 -23.22 5.13
C GLN A 122 -6.95 -23.09 4.43
N LEU A 123 -7.05 -22.08 3.57
CA LEU A 123 -8.23 -21.87 2.74
C LEU A 123 -8.30 -22.91 1.61
N ASN A 124 -9.47 -23.48 1.41
CA ASN A 124 -9.80 -24.28 0.26
C ASN A 124 -11.23 -23.95 -0.20
N MET A 125 -11.59 -24.33 -1.42
CA MET A 125 -12.90 -24.00 -2.00
C MET A 125 -14.07 -24.47 -1.14
N ARG A 126 -13.95 -25.60 -0.47
CA ARG A 126 -15.01 -26.11 0.41
C ARG A 126 -15.26 -25.15 1.57
N LYS A 127 -14.20 -24.71 2.27
CA LYS A 127 -14.33 -23.77 3.40
C LYS A 127 -14.87 -22.41 2.95
N VAL A 128 -14.42 -21.90 1.80
CA VAL A 128 -14.93 -20.66 1.23
C VAL A 128 -16.42 -20.78 0.91
N TRP A 129 -16.83 -21.87 0.28
CA TRP A 129 -18.22 -22.14 -0.05
C TRP A 129 -19.08 -22.29 1.19
N GLU A 130 -18.64 -23.08 2.16
CA GLU A 130 -19.33 -23.28 3.44
C GLU A 130 -19.53 -21.94 4.15
N TYR A 131 -18.48 -21.14 4.29
CA TYR A 131 -18.58 -19.80 4.87
C TYR A 131 -19.59 -18.94 4.11
N ALA A 132 -19.48 -18.83 2.81
CA ALA A 132 -20.35 -17.99 1.98
C ALA A 132 -21.83 -18.41 2.01
N THR A 133 -22.13 -19.68 2.31
CA THR A 133 -23.50 -20.21 2.29
C THR A 133 -24.12 -20.39 3.69
N THR A 134 -23.31 -20.37 4.75
CA THR A 134 -23.80 -20.63 6.12
C THR A 134 -23.69 -19.43 7.05
N MET A 135 -22.81 -18.47 6.73
CA MET A 135 -22.66 -17.28 7.56
C MET A 135 -23.90 -16.37 7.49
N PRO A 136 -24.31 -15.79 8.62
CA PRO A 136 -25.34 -14.75 8.63
C PRO A 136 -24.96 -13.61 7.67
N ILE A 137 -25.95 -13.04 6.99
CA ILE A 137 -25.70 -12.02 5.98
C ILE A 137 -25.07 -10.77 6.57
N GLU A 138 -25.35 -10.49 7.82
CA GLU A 138 -24.80 -9.36 8.58
C GLU A 138 -23.26 -9.45 8.71
N GLU A 139 -22.71 -10.65 8.83
CA GLU A 139 -21.26 -10.88 8.93
C GLU A 139 -20.51 -10.62 7.62
N ILE A 140 -21.20 -10.71 6.48
CA ILE A 140 -20.64 -10.54 5.15
C ILE A 140 -21.12 -9.25 4.46
N GLU A 141 -21.91 -8.43 5.13
CA GLU A 141 -22.51 -7.22 4.56
C GLU A 141 -21.44 -6.20 4.08
N PHE A 142 -20.26 -6.19 4.70
CA PHE A 142 -19.12 -5.35 4.30
C PHE A 142 -18.73 -5.55 2.83
N ILE A 143 -19.02 -6.70 2.22
CA ILE A 143 -18.79 -6.98 0.80
C ILE A 143 -19.54 -5.98 -0.10
N ASN A 144 -20.72 -5.51 0.34
CA ASN A 144 -21.46 -4.51 -0.40
C ASN A 144 -20.72 -3.18 -0.49
N GLU A 145 -20.03 -2.78 0.58
CA GLU A 145 -19.20 -1.57 0.55
C GLU A 145 -17.97 -1.77 -0.33
N ALA A 146 -17.29 -2.90 -0.24
CA ALA A 146 -16.19 -3.23 -1.14
C ALA A 146 -16.61 -3.19 -2.61
N ARG A 147 -17.77 -3.77 -2.94
CA ARG A 147 -18.36 -3.71 -4.28
C ARG A 147 -18.66 -2.29 -4.73
N ARG A 148 -19.24 -1.47 -3.84
CA ARG A 148 -19.57 -0.07 -4.13
C ARG A 148 -18.32 0.73 -4.47
N LEU A 149 -17.29 0.66 -3.61
CA LEU A 149 -16.02 1.37 -3.79
C LEU A 149 -15.31 0.95 -5.08
N ASN A 150 -15.20 -0.36 -5.31
CA ASN A 150 -14.56 -0.89 -6.51
C ASN A 150 -15.31 -0.51 -7.79
N SER A 151 -16.65 -0.52 -7.77
CA SER A 151 -17.47 -0.12 -8.91
C SER A 151 -17.37 1.37 -9.20
N GLU A 152 -17.23 2.19 -8.17
CA GLU A 152 -17.03 3.63 -8.33
C GLU A 152 -15.64 3.94 -8.90
N ALA A 153 -14.60 3.30 -8.41
CA ALA A 153 -13.25 3.41 -8.95
C ALA A 153 -13.22 3.02 -10.43
N ALA A 154 -13.80 1.87 -10.79
CA ALA A 154 -13.86 1.42 -12.18
C ALA A 154 -14.61 2.40 -13.08
N ARG A 155 -15.72 3.00 -12.62
CA ARG A 155 -16.46 4.01 -13.38
C ARG A 155 -15.63 5.26 -13.63
N ARG A 156 -14.97 5.78 -12.57
CA ARG A 156 -14.10 6.96 -12.68
C ARG A 156 -12.94 6.70 -13.63
N SER A 157 -12.31 5.53 -13.56
CA SER A 157 -11.23 5.16 -14.49
C SER A 157 -11.69 5.06 -15.94
N LEU A 158 -12.92 4.55 -16.19
CA LEU A 158 -13.49 4.51 -17.54
C LEU A 158 -13.81 5.91 -18.10
N GLU A 159 -14.24 6.83 -17.26
CA GLU A 159 -14.57 8.21 -17.64
C GLU A 159 -13.31 9.08 -17.75
N GLY A 160 -12.35 8.92 -16.85
CA GLY A 160 -11.13 9.71 -16.74
C GLY A 160 -9.96 9.20 -17.60
N ASN A 161 -8.79 9.75 -17.41
CA ASN A 161 -7.52 9.32 -18.00
C ASN A 161 -6.52 9.10 -16.86
N TYR A 162 -6.68 7.98 -16.16
CA TYR A 162 -5.82 7.59 -15.03
C TYR A 162 -4.90 6.44 -15.45
N GLY A 163 -3.71 6.40 -14.86
CA GLY A 163 -2.73 5.35 -15.08
C GLY A 163 -2.49 5.07 -16.57
N HIS A 164 -2.47 3.82 -16.93
CA HIS A 164 -2.27 3.37 -18.32
C HIS A 164 -3.54 3.34 -19.17
N CYS A 165 -4.69 3.68 -18.60
CA CYS A 165 -5.99 3.61 -19.26
C CYS A 165 -6.30 2.24 -19.89
N LEU A 166 -5.82 1.16 -19.30
CA LEU A 166 -5.89 -0.19 -19.85
C LEU A 166 -7.34 -0.64 -20.03
N GLY A 167 -8.18 -0.42 -19.06
CA GLY A 167 -9.60 -0.76 -19.15
C GLY A 167 -10.30 -0.04 -20.29
N LYS A 168 -10.02 1.26 -20.49
CA LYS A 168 -10.50 2.03 -21.65
C LYS A 168 -10.01 1.46 -22.97
N ALA A 169 -8.74 1.07 -23.04
CA ALA A 169 -8.17 0.47 -24.25
C ALA A 169 -8.85 -0.85 -24.60
N LEU A 170 -9.13 -1.68 -23.59
CA LEU A 170 -9.83 -2.97 -23.79
C LEU A 170 -11.31 -2.82 -24.17
N THR A 171 -11.97 -1.72 -23.78
CA THR A 171 -13.38 -1.46 -24.14
C THR A 171 -13.57 -0.79 -25.49
N ARG A 172 -12.49 -0.30 -26.13
CA ARG A 172 -12.54 0.27 -27.48
C ARG A 172 -12.69 -0.81 -28.56
N PRO A 173 -12.95 -0.43 -29.85
CA PRO A 173 -13.30 -1.38 -30.92
C PRO A 173 -12.42 -2.62 -31.08
N LEU A 174 -11.13 -2.52 -30.71
CA LEU A 174 -10.22 -3.67 -30.69
C LEU A 174 -10.61 -4.73 -29.64
N GLY A 175 -11.09 -4.31 -28.47
CA GLY A 175 -11.59 -5.22 -27.45
C GLY A 175 -12.86 -5.94 -27.87
N ARG A 176 -13.75 -5.26 -28.61
CA ARG A 176 -14.95 -5.91 -29.18
C ARG A 176 -14.63 -6.94 -30.27
N GLY A 177 -13.59 -6.71 -31.04
CA GLY A 177 -13.19 -7.63 -32.11
C GLY A 177 -12.52 -8.92 -31.61
N ILE A 178 -11.80 -8.86 -30.48
CA ILE A 178 -11.02 -10.00 -29.97
C ILE A 178 -11.79 -10.76 -28.89
N MET A 179 -12.47 -10.08 -27.99
CA MET A 179 -13.11 -10.68 -26.81
C MET A 179 -14.63 -10.70 -26.86
N GLY A 180 -15.24 -10.00 -27.81
CA GLY A 180 -16.70 -9.86 -27.91
C GLY A 180 -17.31 -9.01 -26.79
N ASP A 181 -18.60 -8.66 -26.95
CA ASP A 181 -19.37 -7.94 -25.93
C ASP A 181 -20.06 -8.94 -25.00
N ASN A 182 -19.27 -9.66 -24.19
CA ASN A 182 -19.78 -10.59 -23.23
C ASN A 182 -19.49 -10.14 -21.79
N ILE A 183 -20.13 -10.79 -20.82
CA ILE A 183 -20.01 -10.43 -19.40
C ILE A 183 -18.56 -10.55 -18.90
N PHE A 184 -17.79 -11.50 -19.42
CA PHE A 184 -16.41 -11.72 -19.02
C PHE A 184 -15.52 -10.54 -19.44
N SER A 185 -15.68 -10.05 -20.68
CA SER A 185 -14.96 -8.86 -21.17
C SER A 185 -15.28 -7.60 -20.35
N ARG A 186 -16.55 -7.45 -19.94
CA ARG A 186 -16.97 -6.34 -19.09
C ARG A 186 -16.36 -6.43 -17.70
N ILE A 187 -16.34 -7.60 -17.09
CA ILE A 187 -15.70 -7.83 -15.79
C ILE A 187 -14.20 -7.53 -15.87
N LEU A 188 -13.51 -8.07 -16.88
CA LEU A 188 -12.07 -7.86 -17.06
C LEU A 188 -11.73 -6.39 -17.24
N SER A 189 -12.49 -5.67 -18.08
CA SER A 189 -12.30 -4.23 -18.31
C SER A 189 -12.52 -3.41 -17.05
N SER A 190 -13.57 -3.69 -16.28
CA SER A 190 -13.86 -2.95 -15.06
C SER A 190 -12.83 -3.21 -13.97
N THR A 191 -12.32 -4.45 -13.86
CA THR A 191 -11.25 -4.80 -12.92
C THR A 191 -9.96 -4.07 -13.27
N SER A 192 -9.58 -4.06 -14.55
CA SER A 192 -8.38 -3.32 -15.01
C SER A 192 -8.50 -1.82 -14.72
N CYS A 193 -9.67 -1.23 -14.92
CA CYS A 193 -9.90 0.18 -14.61
C CYS A 193 -9.84 0.50 -13.11
N ALA A 194 -10.24 -0.42 -12.26
CA ALA A 194 -10.18 -0.20 -10.82
C ALA A 194 -8.74 -0.28 -10.26
N CYS A 195 -7.81 -0.88 -11.02
CA CYS A 195 -6.40 -1.01 -10.66
C CYS A 195 -5.51 0.10 -11.26
N ASP A 196 -6.02 0.88 -12.22
CA ASP A 196 -5.33 2.02 -12.82
C ASP A 196 -5.45 3.27 -11.93
#